data_3b55cd3a46734c99075df5fa7dc9ffad
#
_entry.id   3b55cd3a46734c99075df5fa7dc9ffad
#
_cell.length_a   1.000
_cell.length_b   1.000
_cell.length_c   1.000
_cell.angle_alpha   90.00
_cell.angle_beta   90.00
_cell.angle_gamma   90.00
#
_symmetry.space_group_name_H-M   'P 1'
#
loop_
_entity.id
_entity.type
_entity.pdbx_description
1 polymer ?
#
loop_
_entity_poly.entity_id
_entity_poly.type
_entity_poly.pdbx_seq_one_letter_code
_entity_poly.pdbx_strand_id
1 'polypeptide(L)'
;MESKLVIYNTLTRQKERFEPLHAPNVGMYVCGPTVYGDPHLGHARPAITFDLVFRYLKHLGYKVRYVRNITDVGHLEHDADEGEDKIAKKARLEQLEPMEIAQYYTNRYHQAMDALNVLRPSIEPHATGHIIEQQQLVQQIMDNGFAYESNGSIYFDIEAYNKQYKYGILSGRSLENIKDESRELAGVGEKRNQADFALWKKAQPEHIMRWPSPWSDGFPGWHCECTAMGRKYLGETFDIHGGGMDLVFPHHECEIAQAVASMGHQAVKYWMHNNMLTINGQKMGKSYNNFITLEQFFTGNHPLLEKAYSPMTIRFFVLSAHYRGTVDFSNEALVAAERGLEKLMNAIADLDRIQVSPQCDAETEKVVKSLREKCYDAMNDDFATPQVISHLFEACTTINKLVDHKATICADCLKELKEVMHLFAEDILGLSTLNSQLSTGGNAAREEAFGKVVDMVLELRAKAKADKDWATSDKIRDELAAAGFEVKDTKDGVTWKLNK
;
A
#
# COMPACT_ATOMS: atom_id res chain seq x y z
N MET A 1 -25.29 12.03 4.96
CA MET A 1 -25.42 12.01 3.49
C MET A 1 -25.38 10.57 3.03
N GLU A 2 -26.29 10.16 2.17
CA GLU A 2 -26.22 8.84 1.53
C GLU A 2 -24.97 8.80 0.64
N SER A 3 -24.04 7.90 0.92
CA SER A 3 -22.83 7.75 0.11
C SER A 3 -23.19 7.23 -1.29
N LYS A 4 -22.63 7.86 -2.32
CA LYS A 4 -22.75 7.37 -3.71
C LYS A 4 -21.69 6.30 -4.03
N LEU A 5 -20.80 5.99 -3.07
CA LEU A 5 -19.71 5.06 -3.27
C LEU A 5 -20.21 3.65 -3.59
N VAL A 6 -19.68 3.09 -4.65
CA VAL A 6 -19.86 1.71 -5.08
C VAL A 6 -18.53 0.99 -5.00
N ILE A 7 -18.52 -0.23 -4.48
CA ILE A 7 -17.31 -1.06 -4.31
C ILE A 7 -17.54 -2.40 -5.01
N TYR A 8 -16.55 -2.88 -5.77
CA TYR A 8 -16.59 -4.23 -6.31
C TYR A 8 -16.30 -5.24 -5.21
N ASN A 9 -17.29 -6.09 -4.93
CA ASN A 9 -17.16 -7.17 -3.94
C ASN A 9 -16.75 -8.47 -4.65
N THR A 10 -15.56 -8.98 -4.33
CA THR A 10 -15.03 -10.21 -4.94
C THR A 10 -15.91 -11.43 -4.63
N LEU A 11 -16.57 -11.45 -3.47
CA LEU A 11 -17.45 -12.56 -3.09
C LEU A 11 -18.67 -12.68 -3.99
N THR A 12 -19.33 -11.55 -4.28
CA THR A 12 -20.52 -11.50 -5.12
C THR A 12 -20.20 -11.30 -6.59
N ARG A 13 -18.96 -10.86 -6.90
CA ARG A 13 -18.49 -10.50 -8.24
C ARG A 13 -19.27 -9.35 -8.88
N GLN A 14 -19.79 -8.45 -8.04
CA GLN A 14 -20.60 -7.32 -8.46
C GLN A 14 -20.12 -6.02 -7.80
N LYS A 15 -20.39 -4.91 -8.45
CA LYS A 15 -20.31 -3.60 -7.82
C LYS A 15 -21.53 -3.40 -6.93
N GLU A 16 -21.29 -3.11 -5.66
CA GLU A 16 -22.33 -2.93 -4.65
C GLU A 16 -22.23 -1.55 -4.04
N ARG A 17 -23.35 -0.95 -3.70
CA ARG A 17 -23.35 0.31 -2.94
C ARG A 17 -22.70 0.08 -1.58
N PHE A 18 -21.78 0.96 -1.20
CA PHE A 18 -21.12 0.85 0.08
C PHE A 18 -22.02 1.34 1.22
N GLU A 19 -22.41 0.42 2.04
CA GLU A 19 -23.24 0.65 3.24
C GLU A 19 -22.52 0.02 4.44
N PRO A 20 -21.86 0.81 5.30
CA PRO A 20 -21.17 0.26 6.46
C PRO A 20 -22.16 -0.37 7.45
N LEU A 21 -21.73 -1.41 8.14
CA LEU A 21 -22.52 -2.12 9.15
C LEU A 21 -22.95 -1.20 10.29
N HIS A 22 -22.12 -0.24 10.66
CA HIS A 22 -22.31 0.65 11.81
C HIS A 22 -21.92 2.10 11.51
N ALA A 23 -22.58 2.72 10.51
CA ALA A 23 -22.28 4.11 10.13
C ALA A 23 -22.29 5.07 11.36
N PRO A 24 -21.36 6.01 11.48
CA PRO A 24 -20.30 6.35 10.53
C PRO A 24 -19.02 5.51 10.69
N ASN A 25 -19.02 4.47 11.56
CA ASN A 25 -17.85 3.64 11.80
C ASN A 25 -17.71 2.60 10.69
N VAL A 26 -16.45 2.38 10.24
CA VAL A 26 -16.09 1.38 9.24
C VAL A 26 -14.93 0.56 9.78
N GLY A 27 -15.08 -0.77 9.80
CA GLY A 27 -14.02 -1.72 10.09
C GLY A 27 -13.35 -2.18 8.79
N MET A 28 -12.03 -1.98 8.67
CA MET A 28 -11.25 -2.41 7.52
C MET A 28 -10.04 -3.22 7.97
N TYR A 29 -9.93 -4.46 7.47
CA TYR A 29 -8.77 -5.32 7.66
C TYR A 29 -8.04 -5.52 6.33
N VAL A 30 -6.73 -5.46 6.33
CA VAL A 30 -5.91 -5.77 5.14
C VAL A 30 -4.77 -6.69 5.55
N CYS A 31 -4.58 -7.77 4.81
CA CYS A 31 -3.44 -8.65 5.03
C CYS A 31 -2.13 -7.90 4.84
N GLY A 32 -1.27 -7.98 5.84
CA GLY A 32 0.02 -7.31 5.88
C GLY A 32 1.17 -8.18 5.35
N PRO A 33 2.40 -7.70 5.42
CA PRO A 33 3.57 -8.41 4.92
C PRO A 33 4.04 -9.52 5.86
N THR A 34 4.65 -10.57 5.29
CA THR A 34 5.53 -11.46 6.03
C THR A 34 6.94 -10.86 6.06
N VAL A 35 7.47 -10.62 7.24
CA VAL A 35 8.67 -9.78 7.45
C VAL A 35 9.96 -10.61 7.47
N TYR A 36 10.30 -11.23 6.34
CA TYR A 36 11.55 -12.00 6.16
C TYR A 36 12.47 -11.45 5.07
N GLY A 37 12.09 -10.35 4.42
CA GLY A 37 12.84 -9.75 3.33
C GLY A 37 12.40 -8.33 3.01
N ASP A 38 13.20 -7.66 2.18
CA ASP A 38 12.92 -6.28 1.77
C ASP A 38 11.59 -6.15 1.02
N PRO A 39 10.86 -5.05 1.25
CA PRO A 39 9.61 -4.79 0.55
C PRO A 39 9.87 -4.55 -0.95
N HIS A 40 8.93 -5.01 -1.76
CA HIS A 40 8.95 -4.92 -3.22
C HIS A 40 7.61 -4.39 -3.76
N LEU A 41 7.50 -4.24 -5.09
CA LEU A 41 6.27 -3.71 -5.73
C LEU A 41 5.00 -4.50 -5.37
N GLY A 42 5.13 -5.82 -5.13
CA GLY A 42 4.01 -6.65 -4.66
C GLY A 42 3.47 -6.24 -3.30
N HIS A 43 4.31 -5.65 -2.42
CA HIS A 43 3.89 -5.06 -1.15
C HIS A 43 3.39 -3.62 -1.33
N ALA A 44 4.00 -2.85 -2.23
CA ALA A 44 3.61 -1.46 -2.48
C ALA A 44 2.19 -1.36 -3.05
N ARG A 45 1.82 -2.26 -3.95
CA ARG A 45 0.53 -2.20 -4.64
C ARG A 45 -0.67 -2.32 -3.70
N PRO A 46 -0.82 -3.36 -2.86
CA PRO A 46 -1.90 -3.40 -1.87
C PRO A 46 -1.81 -2.25 -0.88
N ALA A 47 -0.61 -1.88 -0.43
CA ALA A 47 -0.45 -0.77 0.51
C ALA A 47 -0.98 0.56 -0.05
N ILE A 48 -0.64 0.91 -1.30
CA ILE A 48 -1.12 2.13 -1.98
C ILE A 48 -2.63 2.03 -2.26
N THR A 49 -3.13 0.86 -2.69
CA THR A 49 -4.55 0.65 -2.97
C THR A 49 -5.40 0.86 -1.73
N PHE A 50 -5.04 0.24 -0.61
CA PHE A 50 -5.85 0.35 0.62
C PHE A 50 -5.58 1.65 1.38
N ASP A 51 -4.45 2.32 1.19
CA ASP A 51 -4.25 3.70 1.60
C ASP A 51 -5.22 4.66 0.88
N LEU A 52 -5.40 4.48 -0.44
CA LEU A 52 -6.39 5.24 -1.21
C LEU A 52 -7.81 5.03 -0.66
N VAL A 53 -8.21 3.77 -0.42
CA VAL A 53 -9.51 3.43 0.17
C VAL A 53 -9.67 4.09 1.53
N PHE A 54 -8.65 3.99 2.38
CA PHE A 54 -8.65 4.59 3.72
C PHE A 54 -8.77 6.12 3.68
N ARG A 55 -7.99 6.79 2.82
CA ARG A 55 -8.05 8.25 2.63
C ARG A 55 -9.43 8.68 2.15
N TYR A 56 -9.97 8.01 1.14
CA TYR A 56 -11.25 8.39 0.57
C TYR A 56 -12.43 8.15 1.52
N LEU A 57 -12.47 7.04 2.24
CA LEU A 57 -13.49 6.81 3.27
C LEU A 57 -13.43 7.85 4.39
N LYS A 58 -12.24 8.23 4.85
CA LYS A 58 -12.07 9.33 5.82
C LYS A 58 -12.57 10.66 5.25
N HIS A 59 -12.26 10.95 4.00
CA HIS A 59 -12.71 12.15 3.31
C HIS A 59 -14.24 12.20 3.21
N LEU A 60 -14.90 11.07 2.97
CA LEU A 60 -16.36 10.97 2.98
C LEU A 60 -16.99 11.10 4.39
N GLY A 61 -16.19 11.28 5.43
CA GLY A 61 -16.62 11.47 6.81
C GLY A 61 -16.79 10.20 7.63
N TYR A 62 -16.35 9.03 7.12
CA TYR A 62 -16.38 7.80 7.89
C TYR A 62 -15.25 7.77 8.94
N LYS A 63 -15.53 7.13 10.08
CA LYS A 63 -14.56 6.82 11.14
C LYS A 63 -14.00 5.42 10.89
N VAL A 64 -12.90 5.34 10.17
CA VAL A 64 -12.32 4.06 9.75
C VAL A 64 -11.35 3.54 10.80
N ARG A 65 -11.62 2.33 11.33
CA ARG A 65 -10.64 1.53 12.06
C ARG A 65 -9.95 0.61 11.07
N TYR A 66 -8.76 0.99 10.67
CA TYR A 66 -7.93 0.23 9.74
C TYR A 66 -6.95 -0.65 10.50
N VAL A 67 -7.04 -1.97 10.30
CA VAL A 67 -6.14 -2.98 10.87
C VAL A 67 -5.33 -3.61 9.74
N ARG A 68 -4.02 -3.69 9.90
CA ARG A 68 -3.12 -4.41 8.99
C ARG A 68 -2.10 -5.15 9.83
N ASN A 69 -2.03 -6.47 9.69
CA ASN A 69 -1.12 -7.28 10.50
C ASN A 69 0.33 -7.24 10.00
N ILE A 70 1.22 -7.69 10.86
CA ILE A 70 2.58 -8.13 10.54
C ILE A 70 2.64 -9.63 10.79
N THR A 71 2.91 -10.41 9.73
CA THR A 71 3.16 -11.84 9.85
C THR A 71 4.63 -12.07 10.20
N ASP A 72 4.87 -12.38 11.46
CA ASP A 72 6.19 -12.58 12.05
C ASP A 72 6.41 -14.03 12.55
N VAL A 73 5.51 -14.98 12.20
CA VAL A 73 5.61 -16.41 12.48
C VAL A 73 4.68 -17.22 11.57
N GLY A 74 4.94 -18.51 11.43
CA GLY A 74 3.97 -19.48 10.88
C GLY A 74 3.79 -19.48 9.37
N HIS A 75 4.54 -18.68 8.63
CA HIS A 75 4.49 -18.66 7.18
C HIS A 75 5.61 -19.54 6.59
N LEU A 76 5.25 -20.76 6.24
CA LEU A 76 6.18 -21.75 5.74
C LEU A 76 6.56 -21.53 4.26
N GLU A 77 7.64 -22.19 3.83
CA GLU A 77 8.08 -22.10 2.43
C GLU A 77 7.02 -22.64 1.46
N HIS A 78 6.99 -22.08 0.26
CA HIS A 78 6.04 -22.43 -0.81
C HIS A 78 4.56 -22.21 -0.47
N ASP A 79 4.26 -21.43 0.59
CA ASP A 79 2.90 -21.20 1.11
C ASP A 79 2.16 -22.53 1.43
N ALA A 80 2.95 -23.55 1.82
CA ALA A 80 2.52 -24.89 2.15
C ALA A 80 2.39 -25.08 3.67
N ASP A 81 1.82 -26.23 4.09
CA ASP A 81 1.75 -26.63 5.50
C ASP A 81 2.98 -27.43 5.96
N GLU A 82 3.97 -27.59 5.12
CA GLU A 82 5.23 -28.29 5.37
C GLU A 82 6.41 -27.45 4.89
N GLY A 83 7.56 -27.60 5.55
CA GLY A 83 8.75 -26.84 5.23
C GLY A 83 9.23 -25.99 6.41
N GLU A 84 10.32 -25.26 6.19
CA GLU A 84 10.87 -24.35 7.21
C GLU A 84 10.10 -23.02 7.21
N ASP A 85 9.90 -22.43 8.38
CA ASP A 85 9.37 -21.07 8.49
C ASP A 85 10.31 -20.07 7.80
N LYS A 86 9.77 -19.18 6.99
CA LYS A 86 10.54 -18.22 6.17
C LYS A 86 11.44 -17.31 7.01
N ILE A 87 10.98 -16.90 8.19
CA ILE A 87 11.74 -16.04 9.10
C ILE A 87 12.82 -16.86 9.81
N ALA A 88 12.49 -18.05 10.30
CA ALA A 88 13.44 -18.95 10.95
C ALA A 88 14.57 -19.36 9.99
N LYS A 89 14.23 -19.69 8.75
CA LYS A 89 15.22 -19.97 7.70
C LYS A 89 16.17 -18.80 7.46
N LYS A 90 15.62 -17.58 7.34
CA LYS A 90 16.40 -16.38 7.14
C LYS A 90 17.33 -16.11 8.34
N ALA A 91 16.81 -16.25 9.55
CA ALA A 91 17.57 -16.09 10.79
C ALA A 91 18.75 -17.07 10.87
N ARG A 92 18.51 -18.35 10.56
CA ARG A 92 19.56 -19.37 10.53
C ARG A 92 20.66 -19.06 9.50
N LEU A 93 20.26 -18.60 8.31
CA LEU A 93 21.21 -18.24 7.24
C LEU A 93 22.07 -17.02 7.61
N GLU A 94 21.52 -16.06 8.37
CA GLU A 94 22.21 -14.84 8.78
C GLU A 94 22.81 -14.94 10.19
N GLN A 95 22.65 -16.07 10.87
CA GLN A 95 23.12 -16.32 12.24
C GLN A 95 22.55 -15.30 13.26
N LEU A 96 21.26 -14.99 13.10
CA LEU A 96 20.47 -14.07 13.93
C LEU A 96 19.31 -14.79 14.61
N GLU A 97 18.69 -14.16 15.60
CA GLU A 97 17.43 -14.63 16.16
C GLU A 97 16.25 -14.29 15.23
N PRO A 98 15.20 -15.15 15.11
CA PRO A 98 14.04 -14.89 14.27
C PRO A 98 13.40 -13.53 14.53
N MET A 99 13.32 -13.08 15.80
CA MET A 99 12.75 -11.79 16.15
C MET A 99 13.61 -10.59 15.74
N GLU A 100 14.94 -10.76 15.62
CA GLU A 100 15.81 -9.73 15.03
C GLU A 100 15.50 -9.55 13.55
N ILE A 101 15.30 -10.65 12.81
CA ILE A 101 14.89 -10.63 11.41
C ILE A 101 13.53 -9.94 11.25
N ALA A 102 12.53 -10.36 12.03
CA ALA A 102 11.19 -9.79 12.00
C ALA A 102 11.21 -8.28 12.29
N GLN A 103 11.93 -7.85 13.32
CA GLN A 103 12.08 -6.44 13.69
C GLN A 103 12.78 -5.63 12.59
N TYR A 104 13.88 -6.14 12.05
CA TYR A 104 14.65 -5.48 11.00
C TYR A 104 13.80 -5.23 9.74
N TYR A 105 13.14 -6.28 9.21
CA TYR A 105 12.34 -6.14 8.00
C TYR A 105 11.01 -5.41 8.22
N THR A 106 10.45 -5.45 9.42
CA THR A 106 9.32 -4.59 9.79
C THR A 106 9.69 -3.11 9.68
N ASN A 107 10.86 -2.72 10.21
CA ASN A 107 11.33 -1.34 10.11
C ASN A 107 11.59 -0.92 8.65
N ARG A 108 12.19 -1.80 7.84
CA ARG A 108 12.41 -1.54 6.41
C ARG A 108 11.10 -1.43 5.63
N TYR A 109 10.12 -2.26 5.95
CA TYR A 109 8.78 -2.16 5.39
C TYR A 109 8.15 -0.80 5.72
N HIS A 110 8.23 -0.39 6.97
CA HIS A 110 7.71 0.90 7.41
C HIS A 110 8.37 2.07 6.68
N GLN A 111 9.70 2.08 6.60
CA GLN A 111 10.45 3.11 5.87
C GLN A 111 10.04 3.22 4.41
N ALA A 112 9.87 2.09 3.73
CA ALA A 112 9.42 2.07 2.34
C ALA A 112 7.97 2.57 2.19
N MET A 113 7.05 2.21 3.11
CA MET A 113 5.66 2.68 3.09
C MET A 113 5.57 4.18 3.40
N ASP A 114 6.37 4.69 4.33
CA ASP A 114 6.46 6.13 4.62
C ASP A 114 6.97 6.91 3.40
N ALA A 115 7.99 6.39 2.73
CA ALA A 115 8.50 7.00 1.49
C ALA A 115 7.42 7.05 0.38
N LEU A 116 6.56 6.04 0.31
CA LEU A 116 5.41 6.00 -0.61
C LEU A 116 4.22 6.85 -0.14
N ASN A 117 4.32 7.59 0.97
CA ASN A 117 3.23 8.35 1.60
C ASN A 117 1.99 7.50 1.92
N VAL A 118 2.20 6.24 2.31
CA VAL A 118 1.14 5.35 2.79
C VAL A 118 0.86 5.66 4.26
N LEU A 119 -0.37 5.98 4.59
CA LEU A 119 -0.78 6.25 5.96
C LEU A 119 -0.66 4.98 6.83
N ARG A 120 -0.22 5.18 8.06
CA ARG A 120 -0.18 4.07 9.03
C ARG A 120 -1.59 3.57 9.32
N PRO A 121 -1.79 2.24 9.50
CA PRO A 121 -3.06 1.72 9.97
C PRO A 121 -3.37 2.21 11.40
N SER A 122 -4.62 2.13 11.80
CA SER A 122 -5.03 2.45 13.19
C SER A 122 -4.43 1.47 14.19
N ILE A 123 -4.31 0.19 13.80
CA ILE A 123 -3.76 -0.89 14.60
C ILE A 123 -2.93 -1.78 13.66
N GLU A 124 -1.70 -2.10 14.07
CA GLU A 124 -0.81 -3.01 13.33
C GLU A 124 -0.38 -4.17 14.24
N PRO A 125 -1.24 -5.21 14.35
CA PRO A 125 -0.98 -6.33 15.24
C PRO A 125 0.04 -7.30 14.65
N HIS A 126 0.88 -7.88 15.51
CA HIS A 126 1.81 -8.95 15.17
C HIS A 126 1.18 -10.33 15.45
N ALA A 127 1.43 -11.31 14.58
CA ALA A 127 0.92 -12.66 14.75
C ALA A 127 1.42 -13.31 16.05
N THR A 128 2.72 -13.10 16.40
CA THR A 128 3.31 -13.56 17.67
C THR A 128 2.66 -12.96 18.90
N GLY A 129 2.12 -11.75 18.81
CA GLY A 129 1.39 -11.10 19.89
C GLY A 129 -0.04 -11.62 20.11
N HIS A 130 -0.51 -12.53 19.26
CA HIS A 130 -1.91 -13.01 19.24
C HIS A 130 -2.04 -14.53 19.27
N ILE A 131 -1.05 -15.23 19.82
CA ILE A 131 -1.04 -16.70 19.92
C ILE A 131 -2.23 -17.22 20.69
N ILE A 132 -2.64 -16.55 21.78
CA ILE A 132 -3.78 -16.95 22.61
C ILE A 132 -5.08 -16.89 21.80
N GLU A 133 -5.32 -15.81 21.06
CA GLU A 133 -6.50 -15.64 20.23
C GLU A 133 -6.57 -16.67 19.11
N GLN A 134 -5.41 -17.00 18.53
CA GLN A 134 -5.31 -18.03 17.49
C GLN A 134 -5.60 -19.42 18.07
N GLN A 135 -5.06 -19.76 19.24
CA GLN A 135 -5.38 -21.02 19.94
C GLN A 135 -6.88 -21.11 20.28
N GLN A 136 -7.48 -20.01 20.74
CA GLN A 136 -8.92 -19.96 21.02
C GLN A 136 -9.77 -20.19 19.77
N LEU A 137 -9.37 -19.60 18.64
CA LEU A 137 -10.02 -19.81 17.34
C LEU A 137 -9.94 -21.28 16.93
N VAL A 138 -8.76 -21.88 17.01
CA VAL A 138 -8.53 -23.30 16.68
C VAL A 138 -9.40 -24.21 17.57
N GLN A 139 -9.41 -23.97 18.88
CA GLN A 139 -10.23 -24.75 19.80
C GLN A 139 -11.72 -24.65 19.46
N GLN A 140 -12.21 -23.45 19.16
CA GLN A 140 -13.62 -23.25 18.78
C GLN A 140 -13.99 -23.99 17.49
N ILE A 141 -13.09 -24.01 16.48
CA ILE A 141 -13.29 -24.77 15.24
C ILE A 141 -13.33 -26.28 15.53
N MET A 142 -12.46 -26.77 16.43
CA MET A 142 -12.46 -28.17 16.88
C MET A 142 -13.76 -28.55 17.62
N ASP A 143 -14.18 -27.73 18.57
CA ASP A 143 -15.40 -27.95 19.36
C ASP A 143 -16.65 -28.01 18.45
N ASN A 144 -16.65 -27.27 17.35
CA ASN A 144 -17.73 -27.29 16.36
C ASN A 144 -17.61 -28.45 15.34
N GLY A 145 -16.56 -29.29 15.45
CA GLY A 145 -16.40 -30.51 14.64
C GLY A 145 -15.83 -30.29 13.25
N PHE A 146 -15.16 -29.16 12.99
CA PHE A 146 -14.55 -28.84 11.69
C PHE A 146 -13.02 -28.92 11.67
N ALA A 147 -12.41 -29.47 12.73
CA ALA A 147 -10.97 -29.71 12.77
C ALA A 147 -10.66 -31.01 13.49
N TYR A 148 -9.46 -31.56 13.25
CA TYR A 148 -8.97 -32.79 13.87
C TYR A 148 -7.50 -32.70 14.22
N GLU A 149 -7.09 -33.47 15.20
CA GLU A 149 -5.69 -33.64 15.59
C GLU A 149 -5.04 -34.77 14.79
N SER A 150 -3.79 -34.54 14.35
CA SER A 150 -2.91 -35.55 13.79
C SER A 150 -1.47 -35.27 14.20
N ASN A 151 -0.84 -36.22 14.91
CA ASN A 151 0.54 -36.12 15.42
C ASN A 151 0.84 -34.88 16.28
N GLY A 152 -0.17 -34.29 16.95
CA GLY A 152 -0.04 -33.06 17.72
C GLY A 152 -0.15 -31.78 16.88
N SER A 153 -0.42 -31.88 15.60
CA SER A 153 -0.85 -30.78 14.72
C SER A 153 -2.36 -30.80 14.57
N ILE A 154 -2.96 -29.62 14.37
CA ILE A 154 -4.41 -29.48 14.15
C ILE A 154 -4.66 -29.03 12.71
N TYR A 155 -5.53 -29.75 12.02
CA TYR A 155 -5.92 -29.49 10.64
C TYR A 155 -7.40 -29.18 10.53
N PHE A 156 -7.75 -28.23 9.67
CA PHE A 156 -9.12 -27.97 9.27
C PHE A 156 -9.63 -29.08 8.36
N ASP A 157 -10.80 -29.63 8.69
CA ASP A 157 -11.45 -30.72 7.95
C ASP A 157 -12.40 -30.15 6.88
N ILE A 158 -11.90 -29.98 5.67
CA ILE A 158 -12.69 -29.43 4.56
C ILE A 158 -13.86 -30.33 4.18
N GLU A 159 -13.73 -31.66 4.31
CA GLU A 159 -14.86 -32.57 4.00
C GLU A 159 -15.95 -32.45 5.05
N ALA A 160 -15.62 -32.34 6.34
CA ALA A 160 -16.63 -32.09 7.38
C ALA A 160 -17.32 -30.75 7.16
N TYR A 161 -16.58 -29.69 6.84
CA TYR A 161 -17.10 -28.38 6.52
C TYR A 161 -18.07 -28.40 5.33
N ASN A 162 -17.70 -29.06 4.23
CA ASN A 162 -18.52 -29.14 3.01
C ASN A 162 -19.83 -29.94 3.16
N LYS A 163 -20.01 -30.69 4.25
CA LYS A 163 -21.31 -31.34 4.54
C LYS A 163 -22.37 -30.32 4.95
N GLN A 164 -21.99 -29.16 5.47
CA GLN A 164 -22.89 -28.14 6.00
C GLN A 164 -22.79 -26.80 5.25
N TYR A 165 -21.59 -26.47 4.77
CA TYR A 165 -21.25 -25.21 4.12
C TYR A 165 -20.56 -25.49 2.78
N LYS A 166 -20.28 -24.44 2.02
CA LYS A 166 -19.58 -24.57 0.74
C LYS A 166 -18.20 -23.93 0.84
N TYR A 167 -17.13 -24.73 0.71
CA TYR A 167 -15.76 -24.22 0.53
C TYR A 167 -15.55 -23.79 -0.94
N GLY A 168 -14.78 -22.73 -1.19
CA GLY A 168 -14.52 -22.22 -2.54
C GLY A 168 -15.51 -21.15 -3.01
N ILE A 169 -16.25 -20.50 -2.11
CA ILE A 169 -17.25 -19.48 -2.49
C ILE A 169 -16.61 -18.19 -2.98
N LEU A 170 -15.45 -17.80 -2.45
CA LEU A 170 -14.73 -16.59 -2.85
C LEU A 170 -13.94 -16.82 -4.15
N SER A 171 -13.16 -17.87 -4.20
CA SER A 171 -12.33 -18.25 -5.34
C SER A 171 -13.11 -18.77 -6.53
N GLY A 172 -14.30 -19.34 -6.28
CA GLY A 172 -15.09 -20.05 -7.28
C GLY A 172 -14.56 -21.43 -7.64
N ARG A 173 -13.57 -21.96 -6.87
CA ARG A 173 -13.00 -23.29 -7.09
C ARG A 173 -13.91 -24.37 -6.51
N SER A 174 -14.03 -25.49 -7.22
CA SER A 174 -14.69 -26.68 -6.68
C SER A 174 -13.69 -27.49 -5.84
N LEU A 175 -14.20 -28.27 -4.88
CA LEU A 175 -13.36 -29.16 -4.08
C LEU A 175 -12.62 -30.19 -4.93
N GLU A 176 -13.21 -30.64 -6.04
CA GLU A 176 -12.61 -31.56 -6.99
C GLU A 176 -11.38 -30.94 -7.65
N ASN A 177 -11.51 -29.68 -8.13
CA ASN A 177 -10.37 -28.97 -8.73
C ASN A 177 -9.24 -28.74 -7.72
N ILE A 178 -9.57 -28.45 -6.47
CA ILE A 178 -8.60 -28.26 -5.39
C ILE A 178 -7.84 -29.58 -5.10
N LYS A 179 -8.55 -30.72 -5.06
CA LYS A 179 -7.95 -32.04 -4.86
C LYS A 179 -7.04 -32.44 -6.02
N ASP A 180 -7.38 -32.10 -7.26
CA ASP A 180 -6.55 -32.41 -8.42
C ASP A 180 -5.26 -31.58 -8.47
N GLU A 181 -5.33 -30.28 -8.17
CA GLU A 181 -4.14 -29.42 -8.09
C GLU A 181 -3.21 -29.80 -6.92
N SER A 182 -3.74 -30.26 -5.79
CA SER A 182 -2.97 -30.66 -4.61
C SER A 182 -2.27 -32.02 -4.77
N ARG A 183 -2.66 -32.86 -5.74
CA ARG A 183 -1.98 -34.15 -6.03
C ARG A 183 -0.52 -34.00 -6.43
N GLU A 184 -0.13 -32.82 -6.95
CA GLU A 184 1.26 -32.53 -7.34
C GLU A 184 2.15 -32.09 -6.16
N LEU A 185 1.54 -31.72 -5.01
CA LEU A 185 2.26 -31.30 -3.81
C LEU A 185 2.44 -32.51 -2.88
N ALA A 186 3.62 -33.12 -2.88
CA ALA A 186 3.96 -34.24 -2.01
C ALA A 186 3.96 -33.81 -0.54
N GLY A 187 3.26 -34.57 0.32
CA GLY A 187 3.21 -34.35 1.77
C GLY A 187 1.96 -34.94 2.42
N VAL A 188 1.64 -36.20 2.14
CA VAL A 188 0.38 -36.88 2.57
C VAL A 188 0.51 -37.55 3.96
N GLY A 189 1.55 -37.24 4.77
CA GLY A 189 1.79 -38.02 6.01
C GLY A 189 0.82 -37.77 7.15
N GLU A 190 0.31 -36.54 7.33
CA GLU A 190 -0.47 -36.15 8.51
C GLU A 190 -1.92 -35.76 8.20
N LYS A 191 -2.24 -35.33 6.98
CA LYS A 191 -3.58 -34.87 6.60
C LYS A 191 -4.50 -36.02 6.21
N ARG A 192 -5.78 -35.93 6.57
CA ARG A 192 -6.84 -36.85 6.09
C ARG A 192 -7.13 -36.65 4.61
N ASN A 193 -7.17 -35.38 4.18
CA ASN A 193 -7.34 -34.97 2.80
C ASN A 193 -6.28 -33.95 2.41
N GLN A 194 -5.86 -33.98 1.16
CA GLN A 194 -4.86 -33.04 0.62
C GLN A 194 -5.31 -31.58 0.68
N ALA A 195 -6.63 -31.35 0.57
CA ALA A 195 -7.21 -30.00 0.65
C ALA A 195 -7.28 -29.43 2.07
N ASP A 196 -7.13 -30.26 3.11
CA ASP A 196 -7.13 -29.79 4.50
C ASP A 196 -5.91 -28.87 4.72
N PHE A 197 -6.06 -27.89 5.62
CA PHE A 197 -4.99 -26.94 5.89
C PHE A 197 -4.70 -26.84 7.39
N ALA A 198 -3.47 -26.49 7.73
CA ALA A 198 -3.03 -26.43 9.11
C ALA A 198 -3.65 -25.23 9.84
N LEU A 199 -4.15 -25.49 11.06
CA LEU A 199 -4.58 -24.48 12.02
C LEU A 199 -3.54 -24.31 13.14
N TRP A 200 -2.90 -25.41 13.55
CA TRP A 200 -1.78 -25.43 14.49
C TRP A 200 -0.78 -26.49 14.06
N LYS A 201 0.48 -26.11 13.91
CA LYS A 201 1.56 -27.04 13.56
C LYS A 201 2.39 -27.35 14.79
N LYS A 202 2.60 -28.66 15.04
CA LYS A 202 3.58 -29.13 16.02
C LYS A 202 4.97 -28.70 15.61
N ALA A 203 5.71 -28.06 16.52
CA ALA A 203 7.08 -27.66 16.27
C ALA A 203 8.02 -28.86 16.26
N GLN A 204 9.00 -28.84 15.36
CA GLN A 204 10.15 -29.72 15.41
C GLN A 204 11.15 -29.21 16.48
N PRO A 205 12.07 -30.04 17.00
CA PRO A 205 13.00 -29.62 18.04
C PRO A 205 13.83 -28.36 17.70
N GLU A 206 14.13 -28.16 16.45
CA GLU A 206 14.91 -27.03 15.91
C GLU A 206 14.12 -25.73 15.77
N HIS A 207 12.78 -25.77 15.84
CA HIS A 207 11.96 -24.58 15.79
C HIS A 207 12.10 -23.76 17.08
N ILE A 208 12.71 -22.59 16.99
CA ILE A 208 12.86 -21.64 18.10
C ILE A 208 11.52 -20.97 18.40
N MET A 209 10.80 -20.53 17.35
CA MET A 209 9.50 -19.86 17.48
C MET A 209 8.39 -20.90 17.64
N ARG A 210 8.12 -21.25 18.89
CA ARG A 210 7.07 -22.19 19.29
C ARG A 210 6.48 -21.80 20.64
N TRP A 211 5.24 -22.13 20.84
CA TRP A 211 4.49 -21.83 22.05
C TRP A 211 3.79 -23.07 22.56
N PRO A 212 3.62 -23.22 23.89
CA PRO A 212 2.82 -24.28 24.44
C PRO A 212 1.35 -24.12 24.01
N SER A 213 0.71 -25.23 23.73
CA SER A 213 -0.71 -25.30 23.42
C SER A 213 -1.36 -26.55 24.07
N PRO A 214 -2.69 -26.67 24.08
CA PRO A 214 -3.34 -27.88 24.54
C PRO A 214 -2.98 -29.14 23.76
N TRP A 215 -2.48 -29.00 22.54
CA TRP A 215 -2.20 -30.11 21.60
C TRP A 215 -0.71 -30.47 21.54
N SER A 216 0.13 -29.49 21.47
CA SER A 216 1.59 -29.65 21.42
C SER A 216 2.28 -28.29 21.54
N ASP A 217 3.59 -28.30 21.85
CA ASP A 217 4.43 -27.14 21.55
C ASP A 217 4.47 -26.94 20.04
N GLY A 218 4.11 -25.74 19.58
CA GLY A 218 3.94 -25.48 18.16
C GLY A 218 3.72 -24.01 17.82
N PHE A 219 3.19 -23.76 16.64
CA PHE A 219 2.90 -22.43 16.11
C PHE A 219 1.62 -22.45 15.28
N PRO A 220 0.93 -21.30 15.14
CA PRO A 220 -0.31 -21.22 14.36
C PRO A 220 -0.06 -21.41 12.88
N GLY A 221 -1.02 -22.01 12.18
CA GLY A 221 -1.08 -21.98 10.71
C GLY A 221 -1.30 -20.57 10.20
N TRP A 222 -0.66 -20.22 9.08
CA TRP A 222 -0.69 -18.88 8.50
C TRP A 222 -2.09 -18.29 8.30
N HIS A 223 -3.10 -19.11 7.99
CA HIS A 223 -4.47 -18.64 7.76
C HIS A 223 -5.23 -18.25 9.02
N CYS A 224 -4.76 -18.63 10.22
CA CYS A 224 -5.42 -18.30 11.48
C CYS A 224 -5.22 -16.85 11.92
N GLU A 225 -4.12 -16.23 11.50
CA GLU A 225 -3.70 -14.90 11.94
C GLU A 225 -4.76 -13.84 11.68
N CYS A 226 -5.13 -13.66 10.40
CA CYS A 226 -6.05 -12.61 9.98
C CYS A 226 -7.45 -12.82 10.52
N THR A 227 -7.92 -14.07 10.61
CA THR A 227 -9.21 -14.40 11.22
C THR A 227 -9.24 -14.02 12.69
N ALA A 228 -8.23 -14.42 13.47
CA ALA A 228 -8.16 -14.16 14.90
C ALA A 228 -7.98 -12.66 15.21
N MET A 229 -7.05 -11.99 14.52
CA MET A 229 -6.78 -10.57 14.73
C MET A 229 -7.90 -9.68 14.21
N GLY A 230 -8.50 -10.03 13.06
CA GLY A 230 -9.67 -9.34 12.52
C GLY A 230 -10.83 -9.36 13.51
N ARG A 231 -11.18 -10.54 14.04
CA ARG A 231 -12.21 -10.70 15.06
C ARG A 231 -11.91 -9.91 16.32
N LYS A 232 -10.66 -9.92 16.79
CA LYS A 232 -10.26 -9.22 18.03
C LYS A 232 -10.45 -7.71 17.93
N TYR A 233 -10.06 -7.09 16.81
CA TYR A 233 -10.02 -5.65 16.69
C TYR A 233 -11.23 -5.02 15.99
N LEU A 234 -11.92 -5.79 15.15
CA LEU A 234 -13.06 -5.31 14.37
C LEU A 234 -14.39 -5.95 14.78
N GLY A 235 -14.35 -7.03 15.57
CA GLY A 235 -15.53 -7.77 16.01
C GLY A 235 -15.84 -8.98 15.13
N GLU A 236 -16.95 -9.65 15.41
CA GLU A 236 -17.36 -10.87 14.72
C GLU A 236 -17.76 -10.61 13.26
N THR A 237 -18.18 -9.37 12.95
CA THR A 237 -18.45 -8.91 11.59
C THR A 237 -17.88 -7.51 11.38
N PHE A 238 -17.30 -7.28 10.20
CA PHE A 238 -16.74 -5.99 9.83
C PHE A 238 -16.93 -5.72 8.33
N ASP A 239 -16.64 -4.46 7.91
CA ASP A 239 -17.07 -3.99 6.60
C ASP A 239 -16.20 -4.49 5.46
N ILE A 240 -14.90 -4.26 5.51
CA ILE A 240 -13.99 -4.48 4.38
C ILE A 240 -12.83 -5.39 4.79
N HIS A 241 -12.60 -6.44 4.00
CA HIS A 241 -11.36 -7.21 4.04
C HIS A 241 -10.64 -7.11 2.70
N GLY A 242 -9.35 -6.80 2.73
CA GLY A 242 -8.57 -6.54 1.54
C GLY A 242 -7.23 -7.24 1.46
N GLY A 243 -6.76 -7.44 0.22
CA GLY A 243 -5.45 -8.02 -0.07
C GLY A 243 -5.16 -8.11 -1.57
N GLY A 244 -4.08 -8.79 -1.94
CA GLY A 244 -3.77 -9.12 -3.34
C GLY A 244 -4.66 -10.24 -3.86
N MET A 245 -4.81 -10.33 -5.19
CA MET A 245 -5.54 -11.44 -5.85
C MET A 245 -4.95 -12.83 -5.58
N ASP A 246 -3.67 -12.89 -5.26
CA ASP A 246 -2.96 -14.11 -4.83
C ASP A 246 -3.47 -14.65 -3.49
N LEU A 247 -4.02 -13.79 -2.63
CA LEU A 247 -4.60 -14.17 -1.35
C LEU A 247 -6.03 -14.72 -1.47
N VAL A 248 -6.74 -14.50 -2.59
CA VAL A 248 -8.10 -15.02 -2.77
C VAL A 248 -8.15 -16.53 -2.49
N PHE A 249 -7.13 -17.25 -2.97
CA PHE A 249 -6.95 -18.66 -2.70
C PHE A 249 -5.46 -18.98 -2.51
N PRO A 250 -5.09 -19.70 -1.44
CA PRO A 250 -5.97 -20.31 -0.44
C PRO A 250 -6.38 -19.38 0.73
N HIS A 251 -5.62 -18.30 1.00
CA HIS A 251 -5.62 -17.57 2.28
C HIS A 251 -7.03 -17.06 2.69
N HIS A 252 -7.64 -16.18 1.91
CA HIS A 252 -8.96 -15.59 2.25
C HIS A 252 -10.09 -16.62 2.18
N GLU A 253 -9.99 -17.63 1.33
CA GLU A 253 -10.94 -18.75 1.33
C GLU A 253 -10.88 -19.53 2.65
N CYS A 254 -9.66 -19.79 3.16
CA CYS A 254 -9.46 -20.41 4.47
C CYS A 254 -9.99 -19.54 5.61
N GLU A 255 -9.82 -18.22 5.54
CA GLU A 255 -10.38 -17.30 6.55
C GLU A 255 -11.91 -17.32 6.57
N ILE A 256 -12.56 -17.36 5.41
CA ILE A 256 -14.01 -17.54 5.33
C ILE A 256 -14.43 -18.85 6.00
N ALA A 257 -13.74 -19.94 5.70
CA ALA A 257 -14.04 -21.26 6.28
C ALA A 257 -13.84 -21.25 7.80
N GLN A 258 -12.76 -20.65 8.32
CA GLN A 258 -12.48 -20.53 9.74
C GLN A 258 -13.55 -19.68 10.45
N ALA A 259 -13.94 -18.52 9.86
CA ALA A 259 -14.97 -17.67 10.44
C ALA A 259 -16.31 -18.41 10.54
N VAL A 260 -16.74 -19.05 9.44
CA VAL A 260 -18.01 -19.82 9.43
C VAL A 260 -17.93 -21.04 10.34
N ALA A 261 -16.82 -21.78 10.36
CA ALA A 261 -16.65 -22.95 11.24
C ALA A 261 -16.64 -22.57 12.72
N SER A 262 -16.09 -21.39 13.09
CA SER A 262 -16.04 -20.94 14.48
C SER A 262 -17.32 -20.25 14.95
N MET A 263 -17.98 -19.46 14.10
CA MET A 263 -19.08 -18.55 14.49
C MET A 263 -20.42 -18.88 13.83
N GLY A 264 -20.44 -19.72 12.79
CA GLY A 264 -21.67 -20.06 12.04
C GLY A 264 -22.04 -19.03 10.96
N HIS A 265 -21.28 -17.96 10.76
CA HIS A 265 -21.56 -16.92 9.77
C HIS A 265 -20.26 -16.31 9.20
N GLN A 266 -20.38 -15.62 8.07
CA GLN A 266 -19.27 -14.89 7.47
C GLN A 266 -18.93 -13.63 8.29
N ALA A 267 -17.65 -13.33 8.43
CA ALA A 267 -17.18 -12.16 9.17
C ALA A 267 -17.14 -10.87 8.33
N VAL A 268 -17.08 -10.96 7.01
CA VAL A 268 -16.75 -9.83 6.14
C VAL A 268 -17.89 -9.51 5.18
N LYS A 269 -18.26 -8.23 5.09
CA LYS A 269 -19.29 -7.76 4.16
C LYS A 269 -18.75 -7.55 2.75
N TYR A 270 -17.60 -6.89 2.60
CA TYR A 270 -16.99 -6.57 1.30
C TYR A 270 -15.57 -7.13 1.21
N TRP A 271 -15.34 -8.03 0.25
CA TRP A 271 -14.02 -8.55 -0.08
C TRP A 271 -13.43 -7.75 -1.24
N MET A 272 -12.30 -7.08 -1.01
CA MET A 272 -11.63 -6.26 -2.01
C MET A 272 -10.25 -6.80 -2.36
N HIS A 273 -9.95 -6.97 -3.65
CA HIS A 273 -8.65 -7.48 -4.08
C HIS A 273 -8.05 -6.60 -5.16
N ASN A 274 -6.80 -6.18 -4.94
CA ASN A 274 -6.01 -5.59 -6.01
C ASN A 274 -5.40 -6.68 -6.89
N ASN A 275 -5.36 -6.42 -8.21
CA ASN A 275 -4.83 -7.37 -9.17
C ASN A 275 -3.30 -7.45 -9.11
N MET A 276 -2.74 -8.41 -9.84
CA MET A 276 -1.30 -8.71 -9.86
C MET A 276 -0.50 -7.61 -10.54
N LEU A 277 0.80 -7.60 -10.25
CA LEU A 277 1.81 -6.79 -10.94
C LEU A 277 2.75 -7.72 -11.70
N THR A 278 3.07 -7.34 -12.93
CA THR A 278 4.05 -8.01 -13.78
C THR A 278 5.26 -7.12 -14.04
N ILE A 279 6.34 -7.71 -14.47
CA ILE A 279 7.57 -7.02 -14.90
C ILE A 279 7.85 -7.44 -16.34
N ASN A 280 7.72 -6.52 -17.30
CA ASN A 280 7.84 -6.80 -18.73
C ASN A 280 6.96 -7.99 -19.16
N GLY A 281 5.70 -8.01 -18.71
CA GLY A 281 4.72 -9.05 -19.01
C GLY A 281 4.89 -10.36 -18.23
N GLN A 282 5.91 -10.49 -17.37
CA GLN A 282 6.17 -11.71 -16.58
C GLN A 282 5.85 -11.52 -15.11
N LYS A 283 5.42 -12.58 -14.43
CA LYS A 283 5.28 -12.58 -12.97
C LYS A 283 6.61 -12.24 -12.32
N MET A 284 6.59 -11.36 -11.32
CA MET A 284 7.78 -11.06 -10.52
C MET A 284 8.14 -12.28 -9.63
N GLY A 285 9.42 -12.67 -9.64
CA GLY A 285 9.91 -13.78 -8.82
C GLY A 285 11.43 -13.90 -8.84
N LYS A 286 12.00 -14.41 -7.76
CA LYS A 286 13.45 -14.64 -7.65
C LYS A 286 13.96 -15.64 -8.70
N SER A 287 13.16 -16.66 -9.03
CA SER A 287 13.48 -17.66 -10.06
C SER A 287 13.52 -17.09 -11.48
N TYR A 288 12.90 -15.94 -11.71
CA TYR A 288 12.90 -15.26 -13.02
C TYR A 288 13.96 -14.16 -13.12
N ASN A 289 14.79 -13.97 -12.08
CA ASN A 289 15.79 -12.89 -12.00
C ASN A 289 15.22 -11.48 -12.23
N ASN A 290 13.93 -11.29 -11.95
CA ASN A 290 13.22 -10.03 -12.13
C ASN A 290 12.62 -9.50 -10.80
N PHE A 291 13.14 -9.98 -9.68
CA PHE A 291 12.73 -9.53 -8.35
C PHE A 291 13.45 -8.24 -7.99
N ILE A 292 12.71 -7.15 -7.83
CA ILE A 292 13.25 -5.82 -7.54
C ILE A 292 12.62 -5.31 -6.24
N THR A 293 13.47 -4.91 -5.28
CA THR A 293 13.02 -4.30 -4.03
C THR A 293 12.66 -2.82 -4.23
N LEU A 294 11.86 -2.25 -3.31
CA LEU A 294 11.55 -0.82 -3.36
C LEU A 294 12.79 0.07 -3.19
N GLU A 295 13.73 -0.34 -2.32
CA GLU A 295 15.00 0.36 -2.19
C GLU A 295 15.78 0.40 -3.50
N GLN A 296 15.82 -0.71 -4.24
CA GLN A 296 16.48 -0.76 -5.55
C GLN A 296 15.80 0.17 -6.55
N PHE A 297 14.45 0.28 -6.55
CA PHE A 297 13.75 1.29 -7.35
C PHE A 297 14.17 2.71 -6.97
N PHE A 298 14.26 3.01 -5.67
CA PHE A 298 14.59 4.34 -5.17
C PHE A 298 16.04 4.73 -5.41
N THR A 299 16.95 3.75 -5.45
CA THR A 299 18.39 3.98 -5.67
C THR A 299 18.84 3.74 -7.11
N GLY A 300 18.04 3.07 -7.93
CA GLY A 300 18.42 2.63 -9.28
C GLY A 300 19.40 1.45 -9.30
N ASN A 301 19.68 0.83 -8.17
CA ASN A 301 20.71 -0.21 -8.04
C ASN A 301 20.17 -1.60 -8.39
N HIS A 302 19.73 -1.80 -9.64
CA HIS A 302 19.33 -3.11 -10.15
C HIS A 302 19.53 -3.18 -11.67
N PRO A 303 20.00 -4.31 -12.24
CA PRO A 303 20.29 -4.43 -13.68
C PRO A 303 19.11 -4.14 -14.63
N LEU A 304 17.89 -4.33 -14.19
CA LEU A 304 16.68 -4.05 -14.97
C LEU A 304 16.21 -2.59 -14.88
N LEU A 305 16.84 -1.75 -14.07
CA LEU A 305 16.49 -0.35 -13.91
C LEU A 305 17.46 0.53 -14.69
N GLU A 306 16.94 1.45 -15.50
CA GLU A 306 17.76 2.43 -16.23
C GLU A 306 18.23 3.58 -15.33
N LYS A 307 17.49 3.87 -14.27
CA LYS A 307 17.79 4.93 -13.30
C LYS A 307 17.06 4.73 -11.97
N ALA A 308 17.35 5.58 -11.00
CA ALA A 308 16.54 5.73 -9.79
C ALA A 308 15.17 6.35 -10.11
N TYR A 309 14.13 5.87 -9.43
CA TYR A 309 12.78 6.42 -9.52
C TYR A 309 12.30 6.89 -8.15
N SER A 310 11.70 8.06 -8.09
CA SER A 310 11.18 8.58 -6.83
C SER A 310 10.05 7.69 -6.27
N PRO A 311 9.89 7.59 -4.95
CA PRO A 311 8.75 6.89 -4.35
C PRO A 311 7.40 7.38 -4.88
N MET A 312 7.27 8.69 -5.14
CA MET A 312 6.04 9.26 -5.71
C MET A 312 5.81 8.86 -7.17
N THR A 313 6.87 8.66 -7.95
CA THR A 313 6.74 8.08 -9.29
C THR A 313 6.14 6.67 -9.22
N ILE A 314 6.61 5.84 -8.28
CA ILE A 314 6.05 4.50 -8.06
C ILE A 314 4.58 4.57 -7.60
N ARG A 315 4.26 5.47 -6.67
CA ARG A 315 2.87 5.68 -6.22
C ARG A 315 1.97 6.11 -7.38
N PHE A 316 2.38 7.10 -8.15
CA PHE A 316 1.64 7.59 -9.31
C PHE A 316 1.46 6.51 -10.38
N PHE A 317 2.51 5.73 -10.66
CA PHE A 317 2.45 4.59 -11.58
C PHE A 317 1.39 3.57 -11.15
N VAL A 318 1.35 3.18 -9.87
CA VAL A 318 0.35 2.25 -9.34
C VAL A 318 -1.06 2.83 -9.46
N LEU A 319 -1.26 4.12 -9.14
CA LEU A 319 -2.57 4.79 -9.19
C LEU A 319 -3.03 5.11 -10.62
N SER A 320 -2.13 5.09 -11.60
CA SER A 320 -2.47 5.29 -13.02
C SER A 320 -3.22 4.10 -13.63
N ALA A 321 -3.25 2.97 -12.95
CA ALA A 321 -4.08 1.83 -13.29
C ALA A 321 -5.18 1.61 -12.24
N HIS A 322 -6.35 1.12 -12.67
CA HIS A 322 -7.39 0.71 -11.74
C HIS A 322 -6.87 -0.43 -10.84
N TYR A 323 -7.23 -0.43 -9.54
CA TYR A 323 -6.68 -1.42 -8.60
C TYR A 323 -6.99 -2.88 -9.01
N ARG A 324 -8.13 -3.13 -9.68
CA ARG A 324 -8.50 -4.45 -10.23
C ARG A 324 -7.85 -4.78 -11.57
N GLY A 325 -7.22 -3.81 -12.25
CA GLY A 325 -6.49 -4.04 -13.49
C GLY A 325 -5.07 -4.55 -13.21
N THR A 326 -4.47 -5.29 -14.13
CA THR A 326 -3.04 -5.65 -14.06
C THR A 326 -2.17 -4.40 -14.26
N VAL A 327 -1.06 -4.32 -13.54
CA VAL A 327 -0.03 -3.29 -13.76
C VAL A 327 1.22 -3.97 -14.25
N ASP A 328 1.70 -3.56 -15.42
CA ASP A 328 2.95 -4.06 -15.97
C ASP A 328 4.05 -3.02 -15.83
N PHE A 329 5.09 -3.38 -15.09
CA PHE A 329 6.27 -2.55 -14.91
C PHE A 329 7.17 -2.66 -16.15
N SER A 330 7.57 -1.50 -16.68
CA SER A 330 8.72 -1.33 -17.58
C SER A 330 9.38 0.02 -17.31
N ASN A 331 10.63 0.22 -17.75
CA ASN A 331 11.29 1.52 -17.60
C ASN A 331 10.53 2.62 -18.34
N GLU A 332 10.01 2.33 -19.54
CA GLU A 332 9.21 3.28 -20.33
C GLU A 332 7.94 3.70 -19.57
N ALA A 333 7.25 2.74 -18.91
CA ALA A 333 6.06 3.02 -18.13
C ALA A 333 6.37 3.91 -16.91
N LEU A 334 7.49 3.66 -16.22
CA LEU A 334 7.92 4.52 -15.11
C LEU A 334 8.37 5.91 -15.57
N VAL A 335 9.08 6.03 -16.69
CA VAL A 335 9.44 7.34 -17.28
C VAL A 335 8.18 8.11 -17.67
N ALA A 336 7.17 7.43 -18.23
CA ALA A 336 5.89 8.07 -18.54
C ALA A 336 5.15 8.52 -17.26
N ALA A 337 5.16 7.70 -16.21
CA ALA A 337 4.56 8.03 -14.91
C ALA A 337 5.27 9.23 -14.26
N GLU A 338 6.60 9.28 -14.29
CA GLU A 338 7.39 10.40 -13.77
C GLU A 338 7.02 11.71 -14.47
N ARG A 339 7.01 11.72 -15.82
CA ARG A 339 6.60 12.90 -16.59
C ARG A 339 5.17 13.33 -16.32
N GLY A 340 4.27 12.37 -16.14
CA GLY A 340 2.88 12.63 -15.75
C GLY A 340 2.77 13.28 -14.38
N LEU A 341 3.48 12.73 -13.40
CA LEU A 341 3.55 13.28 -12.04
C LEU A 341 4.13 14.70 -12.04
N GLU A 342 5.27 14.92 -12.72
CA GLU A 342 5.90 16.24 -12.86
C GLU A 342 4.94 17.27 -13.47
N LYS A 343 4.23 16.90 -14.55
CA LYS A 343 3.24 17.77 -15.19
C LYS A 343 2.13 18.14 -14.20
N LEU A 344 1.61 17.19 -13.43
CA LEU A 344 0.55 17.43 -12.45
C LEU A 344 1.04 18.35 -11.32
N MET A 345 2.20 18.04 -10.74
CA MET A 345 2.73 18.80 -9.60
C MET A 345 3.18 20.21 -10.01
N ASN A 346 3.73 20.39 -11.21
CA ASN A 346 4.06 21.71 -11.74
C ASN A 346 2.80 22.55 -11.95
N ALA A 347 1.72 21.98 -12.49
CA ALA A 347 0.46 22.69 -12.64
C ALA A 347 -0.13 23.11 -11.28
N ILE A 348 -0.04 22.26 -10.26
CA ILE A 348 -0.47 22.62 -8.88
C ILE A 348 0.38 23.76 -8.33
N ALA A 349 1.70 23.73 -8.49
CA ALA A 349 2.59 24.80 -8.06
C ALA A 349 2.34 26.14 -8.80
N ASP A 350 1.92 26.06 -10.05
CA ASP A 350 1.60 27.25 -10.85
C ASP A 350 0.28 27.91 -10.48
N LEU A 351 -0.62 27.25 -9.73
CA LEU A 351 -1.91 27.80 -9.29
C LEU A 351 -1.77 29.11 -8.51
N ASP A 352 -0.69 29.27 -7.74
CA ASP A 352 -0.46 30.49 -6.95
C ASP A 352 0.03 31.69 -7.79
N ARG A 353 0.46 31.42 -9.03
CA ARG A 353 0.94 32.44 -9.97
C ARG A 353 -0.15 32.98 -10.88
N ILE A 354 -1.35 32.36 -10.88
CA ILE A 354 -2.46 32.73 -11.73
C ILE A 354 -3.05 34.07 -11.28
N GLN A 355 -3.16 34.98 -12.22
CA GLN A 355 -3.81 36.28 -11.99
C GLN A 355 -5.31 36.18 -12.23
N VAL A 356 -6.10 36.69 -11.29
CA VAL A 356 -7.56 36.74 -11.41
C VAL A 356 -8.01 37.85 -12.33
N SER A 357 -9.07 37.59 -13.07
CA SER A 357 -9.80 38.58 -13.89
C SER A 357 -11.24 38.75 -13.36
N PRO A 358 -11.92 39.83 -13.74
CA PRO A 358 -13.31 40.08 -13.30
C PRO A 358 -14.29 38.97 -13.75
N GLN A 359 -13.98 38.26 -14.84
CA GLN A 359 -14.82 37.21 -15.42
C GLN A 359 -13.96 36.02 -15.89
N CYS A 360 -14.53 34.81 -15.82
CA CYS A 360 -13.98 33.63 -16.49
C CYS A 360 -14.35 33.65 -17.97
N ASP A 361 -13.49 33.10 -18.83
CA ASP A 361 -13.96 32.63 -20.13
C ASP A 361 -14.82 31.36 -19.98
N ALA A 362 -15.70 31.12 -20.93
CA ALA A 362 -16.70 30.07 -20.86
C ALA A 362 -16.12 28.65 -20.80
N GLU A 363 -14.96 28.40 -21.47
CA GLU A 363 -14.30 27.11 -21.46
C GLU A 363 -13.68 26.82 -20.08
N THR A 364 -12.96 27.80 -19.52
CA THR A 364 -12.38 27.72 -18.18
C THR A 364 -13.46 27.49 -17.11
N GLU A 365 -14.54 28.26 -17.14
CA GLU A 365 -15.63 28.13 -16.19
C GLU A 365 -16.27 26.74 -16.26
N LYS A 366 -16.49 26.21 -17.45
CA LYS A 366 -17.06 24.88 -17.66
C LYS A 366 -16.16 23.80 -17.07
N VAL A 367 -14.85 23.83 -17.34
CA VAL A 367 -13.89 22.87 -16.81
C VAL A 367 -13.89 22.91 -15.29
N VAL A 368 -13.74 24.08 -14.69
CA VAL A 368 -13.63 24.23 -13.23
C VAL A 368 -14.90 23.74 -12.54
N LYS A 369 -16.09 24.18 -12.99
CA LYS A 369 -17.38 23.82 -12.38
C LYS A 369 -17.68 22.31 -12.45
N SER A 370 -17.21 21.61 -13.51
CA SER A 370 -17.45 20.18 -13.65
C SER A 370 -16.38 19.30 -12.98
N LEU A 371 -15.20 19.84 -12.66
CA LEU A 371 -14.04 19.05 -12.21
C LEU A 371 -14.32 18.28 -10.93
N ARG A 372 -14.90 18.95 -9.92
CA ARG A 372 -15.22 18.35 -8.62
C ARG A 372 -16.15 17.16 -8.77
N GLU A 373 -17.26 17.35 -9.50
CA GLU A 373 -18.25 16.30 -9.72
C GLU A 373 -17.64 15.11 -10.46
N LYS A 374 -16.92 15.35 -11.57
CA LYS A 374 -16.23 14.31 -12.33
C LYS A 374 -15.26 13.49 -11.47
N CYS A 375 -14.46 14.15 -10.64
CA CYS A 375 -13.51 13.46 -9.76
C CYS A 375 -14.23 12.64 -8.68
N TYR A 376 -15.32 13.14 -8.10
CA TYR A 376 -16.12 12.36 -7.16
C TYR A 376 -16.83 11.20 -7.82
N ASP A 377 -17.40 11.38 -9.01
CA ASP A 377 -18.06 10.30 -9.73
C ASP A 377 -17.08 9.18 -10.06
N ALA A 378 -15.85 9.52 -10.48
CA ALA A 378 -14.81 8.55 -10.71
C ALA A 378 -14.38 7.81 -9.42
N MET A 379 -14.19 8.52 -8.31
CA MET A 379 -13.86 7.88 -7.03
C MET A 379 -15.02 7.03 -6.49
N ASN A 380 -16.24 7.47 -6.66
CA ASN A 380 -17.46 6.74 -6.26
C ASN A 380 -17.72 5.51 -7.10
N ASP A 381 -17.15 5.41 -8.30
CA ASP A 381 -17.23 4.23 -9.16
C ASP A 381 -16.02 3.30 -8.91
N ASP A 382 -16.01 2.65 -7.75
CA ASP A 382 -15.04 1.62 -7.41
C ASP A 382 -13.58 2.14 -7.43
N PHE A 383 -13.38 3.36 -6.91
CA PHE A 383 -12.05 4.00 -6.80
C PHE A 383 -11.31 4.10 -8.15
N ALA A 384 -11.98 4.57 -9.21
CA ALA A 384 -11.41 4.66 -10.55
C ALA A 384 -10.36 5.77 -10.69
N THR A 385 -9.20 5.62 -10.04
CA THR A 385 -8.09 6.58 -10.03
C THR A 385 -7.59 6.99 -11.41
N PRO A 386 -7.55 6.12 -12.46
CA PRO A 386 -7.16 6.56 -13.79
C PRO A 386 -8.07 7.64 -14.37
N GLN A 387 -9.38 7.59 -14.04
CA GLN A 387 -10.32 8.61 -14.49
C GLN A 387 -10.11 9.92 -13.72
N VAL A 388 -9.87 9.85 -12.39
CA VAL A 388 -9.50 11.04 -11.59
C VAL A 388 -8.26 11.70 -12.17
N ILE A 389 -7.20 10.95 -12.42
CA ILE A 389 -5.94 11.45 -13.00
C ILE A 389 -6.19 12.09 -14.37
N SER A 390 -7.04 11.49 -15.21
CA SER A 390 -7.43 12.07 -16.50
C SER A 390 -8.11 13.44 -16.34
N HIS A 391 -9.05 13.58 -15.40
CA HIS A 391 -9.72 14.85 -15.12
C HIS A 391 -8.77 15.92 -14.55
N LEU A 392 -7.83 15.50 -13.69
CA LEU A 392 -6.78 16.41 -13.21
C LEU A 392 -5.88 16.89 -14.37
N PHE A 393 -5.58 16.04 -15.37
CA PHE A 393 -4.83 16.48 -16.55
C PHE A 393 -5.60 17.42 -17.48
N GLU A 394 -6.95 17.29 -17.58
CA GLU A 394 -7.79 18.31 -18.24
C GLU A 394 -7.61 19.67 -17.54
N ALA A 395 -7.66 19.68 -16.20
CA ALA A 395 -7.43 20.88 -15.41
C ALA A 395 -6.00 21.44 -15.58
N CYS A 396 -4.95 20.59 -15.62
CA CYS A 396 -3.58 21.04 -15.91
C CYS A 396 -3.47 21.78 -17.24
N THR A 397 -4.21 21.34 -18.25
CA THR A 397 -4.23 22.03 -19.55
C THR A 397 -4.84 23.43 -19.44
N THR A 398 -5.90 23.58 -18.64
CA THR A 398 -6.52 24.88 -18.35
C THR A 398 -5.59 25.76 -17.52
N ILE A 399 -4.94 25.22 -16.49
CA ILE A 399 -3.95 25.93 -15.67
C ILE A 399 -2.81 26.50 -16.55
N ASN A 400 -2.26 25.69 -17.46
CA ASN A 400 -1.21 26.16 -18.38
C ASN A 400 -1.69 27.31 -19.27
N LYS A 401 -2.94 27.25 -19.79
CA LYS A 401 -3.52 28.37 -20.57
C LYS A 401 -3.64 29.64 -19.73
N LEU A 402 -4.02 29.52 -18.44
CA LEU A 402 -4.13 30.64 -17.51
C LEU A 402 -2.77 31.28 -17.21
N VAL A 403 -1.75 30.46 -16.95
CA VAL A 403 -0.37 30.93 -16.73
C VAL A 403 0.20 31.63 -17.98
N ASP A 404 -0.11 31.11 -19.16
CA ASP A 404 0.27 31.70 -20.44
C ASP A 404 -0.56 32.94 -20.84
N HIS A 405 -1.51 33.37 -20.01
CA HIS A 405 -2.46 34.46 -20.32
C HIS A 405 -3.32 34.23 -21.57
N LYS A 406 -3.54 32.95 -21.95
CA LYS A 406 -4.39 32.54 -23.08
C LYS A 406 -5.83 32.27 -22.66
N ALA A 407 -6.11 32.30 -21.37
CA ALA A 407 -7.42 32.10 -20.76
C ALA A 407 -7.61 33.04 -19.54
N THR A 408 -8.83 33.22 -19.10
CA THR A 408 -9.16 34.08 -17.94
C THR A 408 -9.95 33.33 -16.90
N ILE A 409 -9.72 33.65 -15.61
CA ILE A 409 -10.38 33.02 -14.48
C ILE A 409 -10.77 34.05 -13.42
N CYS A 410 -12.00 33.96 -12.89
CA CYS A 410 -12.44 34.79 -11.76
C CYS A 410 -12.00 34.20 -10.42
N ALA A 411 -12.06 35.01 -9.36
CA ALA A 411 -11.58 34.64 -8.04
C ALA A 411 -12.24 33.37 -7.48
N ASP A 412 -13.57 33.23 -7.64
CA ASP A 412 -14.31 32.07 -7.14
C ASP A 412 -13.93 30.78 -7.88
N CYS A 413 -13.78 30.84 -9.20
CA CYS A 413 -13.35 29.69 -9.98
C CYS A 413 -11.89 29.31 -9.68
N LEU A 414 -10.99 30.27 -9.46
CA LEU A 414 -9.61 29.97 -9.07
C LEU A 414 -9.55 29.30 -7.70
N LYS A 415 -10.35 29.78 -6.75
CA LYS A 415 -10.47 29.15 -5.44
C LYS A 415 -10.95 27.70 -5.55
N GLU A 416 -12.04 27.46 -6.29
CA GLU A 416 -12.58 26.12 -6.54
C GLU A 416 -11.53 25.21 -7.22
N LEU A 417 -10.83 25.71 -8.24
CA LEU A 417 -9.79 24.95 -8.94
C LEU A 417 -8.65 24.54 -7.99
N LYS A 418 -8.16 25.47 -7.16
CA LYS A 418 -7.14 25.18 -6.13
C LYS A 418 -7.62 24.10 -5.17
N GLU A 419 -8.81 24.27 -4.58
CA GLU A 419 -9.37 23.31 -3.64
C GLU A 419 -9.48 21.91 -4.24
N VAL A 420 -9.97 21.78 -5.47
CA VAL A 420 -10.16 20.47 -6.11
C VAL A 420 -8.82 19.82 -6.48
N MET A 421 -7.87 20.59 -7.01
CA MET A 421 -6.55 20.07 -7.37
C MET A 421 -5.79 19.54 -6.15
N HIS A 422 -5.75 20.30 -5.04
CA HIS A 422 -5.11 19.85 -3.81
C HIS A 422 -5.85 18.67 -3.18
N LEU A 423 -7.17 18.74 -3.08
CA LEU A 423 -7.99 17.66 -2.51
C LEU A 423 -7.74 16.31 -3.19
N PHE A 424 -7.85 16.28 -4.52
CA PHE A 424 -7.74 14.99 -5.22
C PHE A 424 -6.29 14.55 -5.41
N ALA A 425 -5.37 15.44 -5.77
CA ALA A 425 -3.99 15.05 -5.96
C ALA A 425 -3.26 14.75 -4.65
N GLU A 426 -3.37 15.61 -3.65
CA GLU A 426 -2.56 15.52 -2.44
C GLU A 426 -3.28 14.73 -1.32
N ASP A 427 -4.53 15.08 -0.98
CA ASP A 427 -5.21 14.45 0.15
C ASP A 427 -5.70 13.03 -0.18
N ILE A 428 -6.36 12.85 -1.35
CA ILE A 428 -6.98 11.58 -1.72
C ILE A 428 -5.98 10.65 -2.41
N LEU A 429 -5.32 11.09 -3.51
CA LEU A 429 -4.32 10.27 -4.20
C LEU A 429 -2.99 10.20 -3.43
N GLY A 430 -2.78 11.09 -2.44
CA GLY A 430 -1.58 11.11 -1.60
C GLY A 430 -0.31 11.43 -2.38
N LEU A 431 -0.43 12.15 -3.48
CA LEU A 431 0.71 12.63 -4.27
C LEU A 431 1.27 13.89 -3.61
N SER A 432 2.58 14.00 -3.57
CA SER A 432 3.24 15.16 -2.99
C SER A 432 4.51 15.50 -3.75
N THR A 433 4.93 16.74 -3.70
CA THR A 433 6.29 17.10 -4.12
C THR A 433 7.29 16.53 -3.11
N LEU A 434 8.48 16.15 -3.55
CA LEU A 434 9.56 15.60 -2.70
C LEU A 434 9.82 16.42 -1.41
N ASN A 435 9.55 17.73 -1.45
CA ASN A 435 9.76 18.64 -0.30
C ASN A 435 8.72 18.49 0.82
N SER A 436 7.48 18.01 0.53
CA SER A 436 6.45 17.86 1.55
C SER A 436 6.56 16.56 2.36
N GLN A 437 7.25 15.53 1.86
CA GLN A 437 7.42 14.25 2.56
C GLN A 437 8.46 14.32 3.70
N LEU A 438 9.35 15.29 3.66
CA LEU A 438 10.34 15.51 4.71
C LEU A 438 9.76 16.22 5.96
N SER A 439 8.51 16.68 5.89
CA SER A 439 7.89 17.51 6.94
C SER A 439 7.10 16.76 8.01
N THR A 440 6.93 15.44 7.92
CA THR A 440 6.25 14.66 8.98
C THR A 440 7.26 14.09 9.98
N GLY A 441 7.65 14.88 10.95
CA GLY A 441 8.40 14.43 12.12
C GLY A 441 9.88 14.80 12.12
N GLY A 442 10.22 16.00 12.53
CA GLY A 442 11.58 16.40 12.88
C GLY A 442 12.44 17.01 11.77
N ASN A 443 12.01 16.89 10.50
CA ASN A 443 12.80 17.42 9.37
C ASN A 443 12.45 18.88 8.98
N ALA A 444 11.26 19.38 9.26
CA ALA A 444 10.90 20.77 8.93
C ALA A 444 11.84 21.79 9.60
N ALA A 445 12.16 21.59 10.87
CA ALA A 445 13.12 22.41 11.58
C ALA A 445 14.56 22.27 11.02
N ARG A 446 14.90 21.08 10.53
CA ARG A 446 16.21 20.80 9.92
C ARG A 446 16.32 21.40 8.51
N GLU A 447 15.28 21.33 7.71
CA GLU A 447 15.22 21.95 6.38
C GLU A 447 15.15 23.47 6.47
N GLU A 448 14.41 24.02 7.41
CA GLU A 448 14.40 25.44 7.69
C GLU A 448 15.78 25.93 8.18
N ALA A 449 16.43 25.17 9.06
CA ALA A 449 17.79 25.46 9.50
C ALA A 449 18.79 25.33 8.34
N PHE A 450 18.65 24.31 7.49
CA PHE A 450 19.47 24.11 6.29
C PHE A 450 19.28 25.26 5.30
N GLY A 451 18.06 25.65 4.99
CA GLY A 451 17.75 26.80 4.14
C GLY A 451 18.40 28.09 4.68
N LYS A 452 18.25 28.37 5.98
CA LYS A 452 18.87 29.53 6.62
C LYS A 452 20.39 29.52 6.53
N VAL A 453 21.04 28.35 6.62
CA VAL A 453 22.51 28.24 6.46
C VAL A 453 22.90 28.55 5.01
N VAL A 454 22.19 28.04 4.01
CA VAL A 454 22.47 28.34 2.60
C VAL A 454 22.25 29.82 2.32
N ASP A 455 21.17 30.41 2.80
CA ASP A 455 20.88 31.84 2.64
C ASP A 455 21.97 32.72 3.30
N MET A 456 22.45 32.34 4.49
CA MET A 456 23.58 33.01 5.14
C MET A 456 24.87 32.94 4.30
N VAL A 457 25.17 31.81 3.67
CA VAL A 457 26.33 31.65 2.77
C VAL A 457 26.17 32.51 1.51
N LEU A 458 24.95 32.61 0.96
CA LEU A 458 24.62 33.47 -0.17
C LEU A 458 24.72 34.98 0.18
N GLU A 459 24.33 35.35 1.39
CA GLU A 459 24.52 36.73 1.90
C GLU A 459 26.03 37.08 2.03
N LEU A 460 26.85 36.13 2.52
CA LEU A 460 28.31 36.32 2.56
C LEU A 460 28.92 36.51 1.16
N ARG A 461 28.42 35.72 0.16
CA ARG A 461 28.79 35.89 -1.24
C ARG A 461 28.38 37.26 -1.78
N ALA A 462 27.14 37.70 -1.50
CA ALA A 462 26.65 39.01 -1.92
C ALA A 462 27.47 40.15 -1.32
N LYS A 463 27.86 40.03 -0.04
CA LYS A 463 28.74 40.99 0.63
C LYS A 463 30.10 41.05 -0.02
N ALA A 464 30.75 39.90 -0.27
CA ALA A 464 32.05 39.84 -0.98
C ALA A 464 31.95 40.51 -2.38
N LYS A 465 30.84 40.30 -3.14
CA LYS A 465 30.58 41.02 -4.40
C LYS A 465 30.53 42.55 -4.20
N ALA A 466 29.79 43.00 -3.16
CA ALA A 466 29.64 44.44 -2.85
C ALA A 466 31.02 45.08 -2.50
N ASP A 467 31.84 44.36 -1.76
CA ASP A 467 33.17 44.78 -1.36
C ASP A 467 34.22 44.61 -2.49
N LYS A 468 33.81 44.15 -3.67
CA LYS A 468 34.68 43.84 -4.84
C LYS A 468 35.74 42.76 -4.57
N ASP A 469 35.52 41.92 -3.57
CA ASP A 469 36.30 40.72 -3.30
C ASP A 469 35.80 39.56 -4.20
N TRP A 470 36.21 39.62 -5.46
CA TRP A 470 35.79 38.62 -6.46
C TRP A 470 36.31 37.21 -6.13
N ALA A 471 37.52 37.14 -5.51
CA ALA A 471 38.14 35.88 -5.18
C ALA A 471 37.31 35.08 -4.15
N THR A 472 36.84 35.74 -3.10
CA THR A 472 35.95 35.11 -2.10
C THR A 472 34.57 34.79 -2.69
N SER A 473 34.00 35.68 -3.51
CA SER A 473 32.69 35.45 -4.15
C SER A 473 32.72 34.24 -5.08
N ASP A 474 33.77 34.10 -5.91
CA ASP A 474 33.91 32.97 -6.82
C ASP A 474 34.18 31.67 -6.07
N LYS A 475 35.05 31.69 -5.05
CA LYS A 475 35.27 30.54 -4.19
C LYS A 475 34.00 30.00 -3.56
N ILE A 476 33.15 30.86 -3.01
CA ILE A 476 31.86 30.45 -2.41
C ILE A 476 30.96 29.82 -3.49
N ARG A 477 30.87 30.38 -4.69
CA ARG A 477 30.10 29.80 -5.80
C ARG A 477 30.60 28.40 -6.18
N ASP A 478 31.89 28.24 -6.31
CA ASP A 478 32.52 27.01 -6.77
C ASP A 478 32.39 25.90 -5.70
N GLU A 479 32.50 26.23 -4.43
CA GLU A 479 32.29 25.31 -3.31
C GLU A 479 30.80 24.90 -3.20
N LEU A 480 29.86 25.82 -3.40
CA LEU A 480 28.43 25.49 -3.49
C LEU A 480 28.14 24.58 -4.68
N ALA A 481 28.74 24.84 -5.84
CA ALA A 481 28.59 23.98 -7.01
C ALA A 481 29.18 22.58 -6.78
N ALA A 482 30.36 22.50 -6.14
CA ALA A 482 30.97 21.22 -5.75
C ALA A 482 30.14 20.44 -4.73
N ALA A 483 29.39 21.13 -3.86
CA ALA A 483 28.43 20.55 -2.93
C ALA A 483 27.07 20.22 -3.58
N GLY A 484 26.91 20.41 -4.90
CA GLY A 484 25.71 20.07 -5.65
C GLY A 484 24.65 21.19 -5.76
N PHE A 485 24.98 22.42 -5.34
CA PHE A 485 24.04 23.54 -5.45
C PHE A 485 24.18 24.25 -6.79
N GLU A 486 23.07 24.48 -7.48
CA GLU A 486 22.99 25.43 -8.60
C GLU A 486 22.49 26.78 -8.08
N VAL A 487 23.34 27.80 -8.19
CA VAL A 487 23.05 29.16 -7.75
C VAL A 487 22.86 30.07 -8.96
N LYS A 488 21.75 30.81 -9.03
CA LYS A 488 21.43 31.75 -10.10
C LYS A 488 21.26 33.17 -9.55
N ASP A 489 22.02 34.10 -10.11
CA ASP A 489 21.81 35.53 -9.86
C ASP A 489 20.65 36.02 -10.78
N THR A 490 19.60 36.58 -10.19
CA THR A 490 18.45 37.15 -10.89
C THR A 490 18.34 38.64 -10.61
N LYS A 491 17.47 39.36 -11.33
CA LYS A 491 17.23 40.79 -11.09
C LYS A 491 16.61 41.08 -9.72
N ASP A 492 15.94 40.09 -9.16
CA ASP A 492 15.21 40.22 -7.89
C ASP A 492 15.96 39.56 -6.70
N GLY A 493 17.22 39.10 -6.93
CA GLY A 493 18.04 38.45 -5.92
C GLY A 493 18.74 37.19 -6.38
N VAL A 494 19.27 36.40 -5.44
CA VAL A 494 19.91 35.11 -5.71
C VAL A 494 18.94 33.98 -5.41
N THR A 495 18.81 33.05 -6.33
CA THR A 495 18.05 31.82 -6.15
C THR A 495 18.96 30.60 -6.19
N TRP A 496 18.60 29.55 -5.49
CA TRP A 496 19.38 28.33 -5.46
C TRP A 496 18.51 27.08 -5.50
N LYS A 497 19.07 26.00 -6.01
CA LYS A 497 18.50 24.64 -5.87
C LYS A 497 19.63 23.64 -5.65
N LEU A 498 19.33 22.57 -4.94
CA LEU A 498 20.22 21.43 -4.80
C LEU A 498 19.99 20.48 -5.97
N ASN A 499 21.01 20.27 -6.79
CA ASN A 499 20.99 19.24 -7.83
C ASN A 499 21.34 17.89 -7.17
N LYS A 500 20.49 16.88 -7.39
CA LYS A 500 20.74 15.51 -6.92
C LYS A 500 21.73 14.80 -7.82
#